data_0c4f5fa921f9861e2a0a261d4e631dc0
#
_entry.id   0c4f5fa921f9861e2a0a261d4e631dc0
#
_cell.length_a   1.000
_cell.length_b   1.000
_cell.length_c   1.000
_cell.angle_alpha   90.00
_cell.angle_beta   90.00
_cell.angle_gamma   90.00
#
_symmetry.space_group_name_H-M   'P 1'
#
loop_
_entity.id
_entity.type
_entity.pdbx_description
1 polymer ?
#
loop_
_entity_poly.entity_id
_entity_poly.type
_entity_poly.pdbx_seq_one_letter_code
_entity_poly.pdbx_strand_id
1 'polypeptide(L)'
;MNHDAAPDLFAALGRVPSGLFILTARHGHRETGMLASWVQQCSFEPPQVVAAFAHNRWVLDWLTAGAAFGVNVLGEGQKPLMSHFGKGFGPEEPAFEGLDVKRDAHAAPMLLAAHAFLDCRVTQRCEVHDHVLIVGQVVAGVVLNDARPATHVRKSGKHY
;
A
#
# COMPACT_ATOMS: atom_id res chain seq x y z
N MET A 1 10.69 25.61 -21.38
CA MET A 1 10.50 24.15 -21.59
C MET A 1 9.02 23.92 -21.83
N ASN A 2 8.66 23.44 -23.02
CA ASN A 2 7.28 23.22 -23.41
C ASN A 2 6.63 22.18 -22.51
N HIS A 3 5.64 22.58 -21.71
CA HIS A 3 4.77 21.69 -20.92
C HIS A 3 3.77 20.89 -21.79
N ASP A 4 3.87 20.94 -23.10
CA ASP A 4 3.16 20.09 -24.05
C ASP A 4 3.87 18.75 -24.31
N ALA A 5 4.73 18.31 -23.36
CA ALA A 5 5.29 16.98 -23.43
C ALA A 5 4.16 15.96 -23.29
N ALA A 6 3.68 15.74 -24.40
CA ALA A 6 3.16 14.60 -25.09
C ALA A 6 2.14 13.78 -24.29
N PRO A 7 0.89 13.74 -24.79
CA PRO A 7 -0.08 12.72 -24.35
C PRO A 7 0.53 11.31 -24.30
N ASP A 8 1.53 11.03 -25.10
CA ASP A 8 2.24 9.75 -25.16
C ASP A 8 3.07 9.42 -23.92
N LEU A 9 3.73 10.39 -23.25
CA LEU A 9 4.50 10.14 -22.03
C LEU A 9 3.62 9.57 -20.90
N PHE A 10 2.51 10.24 -20.62
CA PHE A 10 1.61 9.82 -19.55
C PHE A 10 0.83 8.56 -19.93
N ALA A 11 0.52 8.37 -21.21
CA ALA A 11 -0.07 7.13 -21.69
C ALA A 11 0.91 5.96 -21.50
N ALA A 12 2.19 6.15 -21.83
CA ALA A 12 3.23 5.15 -21.63
C ALA A 12 3.44 4.83 -20.14
N LEU A 13 3.52 5.84 -19.25
CA LEU A 13 3.60 5.65 -17.81
C LEU A 13 2.39 4.87 -17.24
N GLY A 14 1.21 5.11 -17.79
CA GLY A 14 0.00 4.37 -17.42
C GLY A 14 0.06 2.87 -17.77
N ARG A 15 0.94 2.46 -18.70
CA ARG A 15 1.12 1.04 -19.10
C ARG A 15 2.03 0.25 -18.17
N VAL A 16 2.75 0.91 -17.27
CA VAL A 16 3.54 0.22 -16.23
C VAL A 16 2.56 -0.49 -15.31
N PRO A 17 2.50 -1.82 -15.31
CA PRO A 17 1.57 -2.57 -14.47
C PRO A 17 2.01 -2.51 -13.02
N SER A 18 1.05 -2.63 -12.11
CA SER A 18 1.30 -2.79 -10.69
C SER A 18 0.38 -3.85 -10.11
N GLY A 19 0.66 -4.29 -8.87
CA GLY A 19 -0.32 -4.98 -8.07
C GLY A 19 -1.37 -4.03 -7.51
N LEU A 20 -2.30 -4.59 -6.74
CA LEU A 20 -3.24 -3.85 -5.91
C LEU A 20 -3.10 -4.32 -4.47
N PHE A 21 -3.05 -3.37 -3.56
CA PHE A 21 -2.72 -3.59 -2.16
C PHE A 21 -3.61 -2.76 -1.24
N ILE A 22 -3.83 -3.27 -0.02
CA ILE A 22 -4.26 -2.43 1.08
C ILE A 22 -3.07 -2.28 2.03
N LEU A 23 -2.55 -1.06 2.13
CA LEU A 23 -1.55 -0.73 3.13
C LEU A 23 -2.24 -0.43 4.45
N THR A 24 -1.82 -1.12 5.51
CA THR A 24 -2.40 -0.96 6.85
C THR A 24 -1.35 -0.42 7.82
N ALA A 25 -1.77 0.39 8.76
CA ALA A 25 -0.91 0.97 9.77
C ALA A 25 -1.62 1.05 11.11
N ARG A 26 -0.84 1.06 12.19
CA ARG A 26 -1.30 1.25 13.56
C ARG A 26 -0.45 2.30 14.26
N HIS A 27 -1.09 3.16 15.05
CA HIS A 27 -0.44 4.11 15.92
C HIS A 27 -1.20 4.19 17.26
N GLY A 28 -0.61 3.62 18.32
CA GLY A 28 -1.31 3.43 19.59
C GLY A 28 -2.50 2.47 19.41
N HIS A 29 -3.69 2.94 19.77
CA HIS A 29 -4.96 2.20 19.61
C HIS A 29 -5.68 2.46 18.28
N ARG A 30 -5.17 3.39 17.47
CA ARG A 30 -5.77 3.76 16.18
C ARG A 30 -5.20 2.91 15.05
N GLU A 31 -6.05 2.56 14.11
CA GLU A 31 -5.71 1.74 12.96
C GLU A 31 -6.30 2.34 11.69
N THR A 32 -5.61 2.19 10.59
CA THR A 32 -6.08 2.61 9.27
C THR A 32 -5.64 1.69 8.17
N GLY A 33 -6.29 1.80 7.03
CA GLY A 33 -5.91 1.13 5.79
C GLY A 33 -6.19 2.04 4.59
N MET A 34 -5.41 1.88 3.53
CA MET A 34 -5.59 2.60 2.29
C MET A 34 -5.31 1.73 1.07
N LEU A 35 -6.08 1.93 0.02
CA LEU A 35 -5.81 1.31 -1.29
C LEU A 35 -4.54 1.90 -1.89
N ALA A 36 -3.65 1.04 -2.38
CA ALA A 36 -2.40 1.42 -3.00
C ALA A 36 -2.08 0.52 -4.20
N SER A 37 -1.32 1.05 -5.15
CA SER A 37 -0.83 0.30 -6.31
C SER A 37 0.70 0.39 -6.49
N TRP A 38 1.35 1.39 -5.90
CA TRP A 38 2.79 1.56 -6.03
C TRP A 38 3.53 0.94 -4.85
N VAL A 39 3.59 -0.40 -4.87
CA VAL A 39 4.35 -1.22 -3.92
C VAL A 39 5.17 -2.22 -4.70
N GLN A 40 6.45 -2.32 -4.37
CA GLN A 40 7.37 -3.23 -5.07
C GLN A 40 8.41 -3.79 -4.11
N GLN A 41 8.80 -5.06 -4.29
CA GLN A 41 10.01 -5.60 -3.64
C GLN A 41 11.24 -4.87 -4.16
N CYS A 42 12.13 -4.45 -3.27
CA CYS A 42 13.32 -3.67 -3.60
C CYS A 42 14.64 -4.24 -3.02
N SER A 43 14.58 -5.32 -2.22
CA SER A 43 15.77 -6.02 -1.71
C SER A 43 15.46 -7.48 -1.42
N PHE A 44 16.46 -8.34 -1.53
CA PHE A 44 16.39 -9.76 -1.16
C PHE A 44 16.94 -10.01 0.25
N GLU A 45 18.03 -9.36 0.62
CA GLU A 45 18.74 -9.61 1.88
C GLU A 45 19.20 -8.29 2.53
N PRO A 46 18.54 -7.85 3.59
CA PRO A 46 17.25 -8.37 4.07
C PRO A 46 16.11 -8.12 3.06
N PRO A 47 15.02 -8.90 3.10
CA PRO A 47 13.89 -8.68 2.21
C PRO A 47 13.22 -7.34 2.54
N GLN A 48 13.04 -6.49 1.53
CA GLN A 48 12.43 -5.17 1.68
C GLN A 48 11.43 -4.88 0.57
N VAL A 49 10.45 -4.07 0.90
CA VAL A 49 9.49 -3.49 -0.03
C VAL A 49 9.55 -1.97 0.03
N VAL A 50 9.27 -1.33 -1.09
CA VAL A 50 9.05 0.12 -1.17
C VAL A 50 7.59 0.38 -1.51
N ALA A 51 6.99 1.36 -0.82
CA ALA A 51 5.66 1.88 -1.13
C ALA A 51 5.73 3.39 -1.31
N ALA A 52 5.05 3.91 -2.35
CA ALA A 52 4.99 5.33 -2.62
C ALA A 52 3.66 5.92 -2.13
N PHE A 53 3.75 7.00 -1.37
CA PHE A 53 2.61 7.73 -0.83
C PHE A 53 2.63 9.17 -1.34
N ALA A 54 1.49 9.70 -1.76
CA ALA A 54 1.39 11.12 -2.04
C ALA A 54 1.67 11.93 -0.74
N HIS A 55 2.34 13.07 -0.86
CA HIS A 55 2.74 13.91 0.29
C HIS A 55 1.58 14.30 1.22
N ASN A 56 0.37 14.42 0.69
CA ASN A 56 -0.81 14.80 1.45
C ASN A 56 -1.48 13.66 2.23
N ARG A 57 -0.87 12.48 2.28
CA ARG A 57 -1.39 11.35 3.05
C ARG A 57 -1.01 11.48 4.51
N TRP A 58 -1.99 11.76 5.36
CA TRP A 58 -1.81 11.93 6.80
C TRP A 58 -1.17 10.71 7.49
N VAL A 59 -1.36 9.49 6.95
CA VAL A 59 -0.77 8.26 7.49
C VAL A 59 0.76 8.29 7.51
N LEU A 60 1.39 9.15 6.71
CA LEU A 60 2.84 9.37 6.72
C LEU A 60 3.37 9.82 8.09
N ASP A 61 2.54 10.47 8.91
CA ASP A 61 2.90 10.85 10.28
C ASP A 61 3.05 9.64 11.21
N TRP A 62 2.42 8.51 10.87
CA TRP A 62 2.55 7.25 11.61
C TRP A 62 3.71 6.40 11.11
N LEU A 63 4.16 6.59 9.87
CA LEU A 63 5.19 5.78 9.21
C LEU A 63 6.59 6.33 9.49
N THR A 64 6.92 6.47 10.78
CA THR A 64 8.25 6.85 11.24
C THR A 64 9.19 5.63 11.32
N ALA A 65 10.49 5.84 11.49
CA ALA A 65 11.48 4.77 11.59
C ALA A 65 11.10 3.72 12.65
N GLY A 66 11.09 2.45 12.27
CA GLY A 66 10.69 1.33 13.12
C GLY A 66 9.18 1.08 13.21
N ALA A 67 8.34 1.99 12.68
CA ALA A 67 6.89 1.80 12.69
C ALA A 67 6.48 0.55 11.89
N ALA A 68 5.47 -0.17 12.39
CA ALA A 68 4.87 -1.29 11.68
C ALA A 68 3.90 -0.80 10.61
N PHE A 69 3.98 -1.40 9.43
CA PHE A 69 2.93 -1.32 8.42
C PHE A 69 2.72 -2.66 7.74
N GLY A 70 1.50 -2.90 7.28
CA GLY A 70 1.13 -4.13 6.60
C GLY A 70 0.92 -3.90 5.11
N VAL A 71 1.35 -4.85 4.30
CA VAL A 71 1.03 -4.92 2.88
C VAL A 71 0.09 -6.09 2.67
N ASN A 72 -1.20 -5.81 2.52
CA ASN A 72 -2.19 -6.82 2.17
C ASN A 72 -2.30 -6.88 0.65
N VAL A 73 -1.78 -7.94 0.04
CA VAL A 73 -1.83 -8.15 -1.40
C VAL A 73 -3.25 -8.57 -1.79
N LEU A 74 -3.88 -7.87 -2.71
CA LEU A 74 -5.21 -8.22 -3.18
C LEU A 74 -5.14 -9.30 -4.25
N GLY A 75 -6.08 -10.24 -4.19
CA GLY A 75 -6.33 -11.21 -5.24
C GLY A 75 -7.34 -10.70 -6.27
N GLU A 76 -7.42 -11.38 -7.41
CA GLU A 76 -8.47 -11.14 -8.40
C GLU A 76 -9.85 -11.30 -7.75
N GLY A 77 -10.79 -10.45 -8.13
CA GLY A 77 -12.18 -10.49 -7.63
C GLY A 77 -12.42 -9.77 -6.31
N GLN A 78 -11.40 -9.22 -5.65
CA GLN A 78 -11.55 -8.52 -4.36
C GLN A 78 -11.99 -7.06 -4.49
N LYS A 79 -12.93 -6.79 -5.41
CA LYS A 79 -13.54 -5.47 -5.60
C LYS A 79 -14.14 -4.85 -4.33
N PRO A 80 -14.78 -5.63 -3.42
CA PRO A 80 -15.31 -5.06 -2.18
C PRO A 80 -14.24 -4.38 -1.32
N LEU A 81 -13.06 -4.98 -1.15
CA LEU A 81 -11.95 -4.39 -0.42
C LEU A 81 -11.40 -3.13 -1.12
N MET A 82 -11.28 -3.19 -2.45
CA MET A 82 -10.87 -2.03 -3.26
C MET A 82 -11.82 -0.86 -3.08
N SER A 83 -13.13 -1.10 -3.16
CA SER A 83 -14.15 -0.06 -3.00
C SER A 83 -14.19 0.48 -1.58
N HIS A 84 -14.01 -0.38 -0.57
CA HIS A 84 -14.00 0.00 0.84
C HIS A 84 -12.84 0.95 1.15
N PHE A 85 -11.61 0.55 0.84
CA PHE A 85 -10.41 1.34 1.14
C PHE A 85 -10.14 2.46 0.13
N GLY A 86 -10.72 2.38 -1.06
CA GLY A 86 -10.63 3.44 -2.07
C GLY A 86 -11.34 4.73 -1.69
N LYS A 87 -12.29 4.69 -0.73
CA LYS A 87 -12.95 5.88 -0.18
C LYS A 87 -11.97 6.79 0.59
N GLY A 88 -10.91 6.18 1.16
CA GLY A 88 -10.06 6.82 2.15
C GLY A 88 -10.72 6.87 3.53
N PHE A 89 -9.88 6.93 4.57
CA PHE A 89 -10.31 7.02 5.96
C PHE A 89 -9.48 8.08 6.67
N GLY A 90 -10.09 8.85 7.52
CA GLY A 90 -9.42 9.76 8.44
C GLY A 90 -8.78 9.01 9.63
N PRO A 91 -7.96 9.70 10.43
CA PRO A 91 -7.20 9.08 11.52
C PRO A 91 -8.05 8.53 12.66
N GLU A 92 -9.30 8.98 12.81
CA GLU A 92 -10.23 8.55 13.84
C GLU A 92 -11.40 7.71 13.26
N GLU A 93 -11.40 7.45 11.96
CA GLU A 93 -12.48 6.68 11.32
C GLU A 93 -12.22 5.18 11.44
N PRO A 94 -13.27 4.35 11.68
CA PRO A 94 -13.17 2.91 11.86
C PRO A 94 -12.93 2.19 10.52
N ALA A 95 -11.71 2.24 10.01
CA ALA A 95 -11.35 1.73 8.68
C ALA A 95 -11.62 0.22 8.50
N PHE A 96 -11.74 -0.54 9.59
CA PHE A 96 -11.89 -2.01 9.55
C PHE A 96 -13.27 -2.49 10.02
N GLU A 97 -14.24 -1.58 10.19
CA GLU A 97 -15.58 -1.96 10.59
C GLU A 97 -16.21 -2.93 9.57
N GLY A 98 -16.74 -4.05 10.08
CA GLY A 98 -17.36 -5.09 9.26
C GLY A 98 -16.39 -5.98 8.47
N LEU A 99 -15.07 -5.88 8.73
CA LEU A 99 -14.05 -6.70 8.09
C LEU A 99 -13.42 -7.69 9.06
N ASP A 100 -13.10 -8.88 8.56
CA ASP A 100 -12.33 -9.88 9.31
C ASP A 100 -10.85 -9.51 9.30
N VAL A 101 -10.33 -9.16 10.47
CA VAL A 101 -8.97 -8.65 10.67
C VAL A 101 -8.26 -9.41 11.78
N LYS A 102 -7.07 -9.93 11.47
CA LYS A 102 -6.16 -10.43 12.50
C LYS A 102 -5.29 -9.29 13.03
N ARG A 103 -5.18 -9.23 14.36
CA ARG A 103 -4.39 -8.22 15.09
C ARG A 103 -3.40 -8.90 16.00
N ASP A 104 -2.13 -8.81 15.65
CA ASP A 104 -1.03 -9.21 16.52
C ASP A 104 -0.46 -7.98 17.24
N ALA A 105 0.12 -8.17 18.43
CA ALA A 105 0.52 -7.06 19.33
C ALA A 105 1.51 -6.06 18.69
N HIS A 106 2.37 -6.54 17.81
CA HIS A 106 3.45 -5.76 17.22
C HIS A 106 3.35 -5.60 15.70
N ALA A 107 2.30 -6.15 15.07
CA ALA A 107 2.07 -6.10 13.64
C ALA A 107 0.97 -5.09 13.27
N ALA A 108 0.99 -4.62 12.03
CA ALA A 108 -0.14 -3.91 11.47
C ALA A 108 -1.34 -4.84 11.21
N PRO A 109 -2.57 -4.31 11.10
CA PRO A 109 -3.75 -5.14 10.85
C PRO A 109 -3.63 -5.95 9.56
N MET A 110 -3.92 -7.25 9.65
CA MET A 110 -3.97 -8.16 8.51
C MET A 110 -5.41 -8.46 8.12
N LEU A 111 -5.77 -8.18 6.87
CA LEU A 111 -7.08 -8.53 6.31
C LEU A 111 -7.11 -10.01 5.96
N LEU A 112 -7.99 -10.79 6.60
CA LEU A 112 -8.07 -12.23 6.35
C LEU A 112 -8.58 -12.58 4.94
N ALA A 113 -9.29 -11.66 4.30
CA ALA A 113 -9.75 -11.82 2.92
C ALA A 113 -8.67 -11.52 1.88
N ALA A 114 -7.51 -10.94 2.24
CA ALA A 114 -6.42 -10.68 1.31
C ALA A 114 -5.86 -12.00 0.72
N HIS A 115 -5.17 -11.90 -0.43
CA HIS A 115 -4.45 -13.03 -1.01
C HIS A 115 -3.19 -13.38 -0.21
N ALA A 116 -2.42 -12.37 0.18
CA ALA A 116 -1.22 -12.51 1.00
C ALA A 116 -1.02 -11.29 1.89
N PHE A 117 -0.22 -11.43 2.92
CA PHE A 117 0.13 -10.37 3.85
C PHE A 117 1.63 -10.35 4.12
N LEU A 118 2.21 -9.15 4.15
CA LEU A 118 3.57 -8.89 4.58
C LEU A 118 3.53 -7.94 5.79
N ASP A 119 4.16 -8.34 6.87
CA ASP A 119 4.41 -7.48 8.04
C ASP A 119 5.76 -6.78 7.86
N CYS A 120 5.74 -5.46 7.87
CA CYS A 120 6.90 -4.63 7.55
C CYS A 120 7.25 -3.67 8.68
N ARG A 121 8.54 -3.31 8.75
CA ARG A 121 9.05 -2.24 9.62
C ARG A 121 9.72 -1.18 8.77
N VAL A 122 9.33 0.06 8.97
CA VAL A 122 9.91 1.21 8.25
C VAL A 122 11.41 1.30 8.55
N THR A 123 12.22 1.27 7.50
CA THR A 123 13.68 1.40 7.58
C THR A 123 14.18 2.70 6.99
N GLN A 124 13.54 3.19 5.94
CA GLN A 124 13.94 4.42 5.24
C GLN A 124 12.73 5.19 4.75
N ARG A 125 12.90 6.50 4.69
CA ARG A 125 11.98 7.45 4.07
C ARG A 125 12.74 8.30 3.07
N CYS A 126 12.23 8.42 1.85
CA CYS A 126 12.84 9.22 0.79
C CYS A 126 11.79 10.14 0.17
N GLU A 127 12.07 11.44 0.18
CA GLU A 127 11.20 12.44 -0.46
C GLU A 127 11.44 12.44 -1.97
N VAL A 128 10.38 12.27 -2.74
CA VAL A 128 10.42 12.25 -4.21
C VAL A 128 9.35 13.19 -4.74
N HIS A 129 9.72 14.43 -4.94
CA HIS A 129 8.86 15.50 -5.47
C HIS A 129 7.46 15.53 -4.81
N ASP A 130 6.43 14.99 -5.44
CA ASP A 130 5.04 14.98 -4.94
C ASP A 130 4.67 13.70 -4.14
N HIS A 131 5.64 12.81 -3.94
CA HIS A 131 5.48 11.56 -3.19
C HIS A 131 6.60 11.36 -2.15
N VAL A 132 6.30 10.47 -1.22
CA VAL A 132 7.27 9.94 -0.24
C VAL A 132 7.38 8.44 -0.47
N LEU A 133 8.60 7.95 -0.64
CA LEU A 133 8.88 6.52 -0.64
C LEU A 133 9.16 6.04 0.78
N ILE A 134 8.39 5.07 1.23
CA ILE A 134 8.62 4.36 2.48
C ILE A 134 9.20 3.00 2.15
N VAL A 135 10.42 2.75 2.62
CA VAL A 135 11.05 1.43 2.53
C VAL A 135 10.81 0.70 3.84
N GLY A 136 10.34 -0.53 3.75
CA GLY A 136 10.11 -1.39 4.91
C GLY A 136 10.79 -2.73 4.77
N GLN A 137 11.48 -3.17 5.84
CA GLN A 137 11.96 -4.53 5.96
C GLN A 137 10.78 -5.45 6.21
N VAL A 138 10.66 -6.51 5.42
CA VAL A 138 9.66 -7.56 5.62
C VAL A 138 10.15 -8.49 6.73
N VAL A 139 9.44 -8.50 7.85
CA VAL A 139 9.79 -9.30 9.04
C VAL A 139 8.98 -10.58 9.14
N ALA A 140 7.82 -10.64 8.48
CA ALA A 140 6.99 -11.84 8.38
C ALA A 140 6.09 -11.74 7.15
N GLY A 141 5.58 -12.88 6.69
CA GLY A 141 4.66 -12.93 5.56
C GLY A 141 3.89 -14.24 5.52
N VAL A 142 2.69 -14.20 4.91
CA VAL A 142 1.84 -15.38 4.74
C VAL A 142 1.03 -15.27 3.45
N VAL A 143 0.88 -16.38 2.75
CA VAL A 143 -0.09 -16.56 1.66
C VAL A 143 -1.36 -17.13 2.27
N LEU A 144 -2.48 -16.46 2.09
CA LEU A 144 -3.75 -16.78 2.75
C LEU A 144 -4.67 -17.65 1.89
N ASN A 145 -4.53 -17.60 0.58
CA ASN A 145 -5.33 -18.40 -0.37
C ASN A 145 -4.63 -18.50 -1.72
N ASP A 146 -5.19 -19.34 -2.63
CA ASP A 146 -4.64 -19.65 -3.95
C ASP A 146 -5.14 -18.69 -5.05
N ALA A 147 -5.75 -17.56 -4.72
CA ALA A 147 -6.17 -16.57 -5.71
C ALA A 147 -4.97 -16.08 -6.54
N ARG A 148 -5.23 -15.62 -7.76
CA ARG A 148 -4.21 -14.89 -8.50
C ARG A 148 -4.09 -13.47 -7.96
N PRO A 149 -2.87 -12.93 -7.82
CA PRO A 149 -2.70 -11.52 -7.46
C PRO A 149 -3.41 -10.60 -8.46
N ALA A 150 -4.12 -9.61 -7.95
CA ALA A 150 -4.75 -8.59 -8.79
C ALA A 150 -3.68 -7.71 -9.44
N THR A 151 -3.85 -7.43 -10.73
CA THR A 151 -3.00 -6.50 -11.47
C THR A 151 -3.77 -5.25 -11.86
N HIS A 152 -3.07 -4.14 -11.94
CA HIS A 152 -3.64 -2.85 -12.27
C HIS A 152 -2.82 -2.16 -13.36
N VAL A 153 -3.52 -1.69 -14.39
CA VAL A 153 -2.96 -0.88 -15.48
C VAL A 153 -3.81 0.38 -15.58
N ARG A 154 -3.16 1.53 -15.56
CA ARG A 154 -3.82 2.83 -15.62
C ARG A 154 -3.98 3.31 -17.06
N LYS A 155 -4.97 4.15 -17.33
CA LYS A 155 -5.12 4.82 -18.62
C LYS A 155 -4.07 5.91 -18.83
N SER A 156 -3.61 6.51 -17.74
CA SER A 156 -2.64 7.61 -17.75
C SER A 156 -1.73 7.54 -16.53
N GLY A 157 -0.52 8.03 -16.66
CA GLY A 157 0.44 8.20 -15.57
C GLY A 157 0.21 9.43 -14.69
N LYS A 158 -0.83 10.24 -14.97
CA LYS A 158 -1.13 11.47 -14.19
C LYS A 158 -1.93 11.22 -12.91
N HIS A 159 -2.68 10.11 -12.86
CA HIS A 159 -3.59 9.81 -11.74
C HIS A 159 -3.56 8.32 -11.43
N TYR A 160 -3.94 7.99 -10.18
CA TYR A 160 -4.13 6.60 -9.72
C TYR A 160 -5.30 5.91 -10.42
#